data_f2799ee7fd63cb48fc6cedb72da40c89
#
_entry.id   f2799ee7fd63cb48fc6cedb72da40c89
#
_cell.length_a   1.000
_cell.length_b   1.000
_cell.length_c   1.000
_cell.angle_alpha   90.00
_cell.angle_beta   90.00
_cell.angle_gamma   90.00
#
_symmetry.space_group_name_H-M   'P 1'
#
loop_
_entity.id
_entity.type
_entity.pdbx_description
1 polymer ?
#
loop_
_entity_poly.entity_id
_entity_poly.type
_entity_poly.pdbx_seq_one_letter_code
_entity_poly.pdbx_strand_id
1 'polypeptide(L)'
;GSRRYWEDWARDIADIAQRHITRITALLDGGNPTVTAEFDRFLTGLRGNLNDGITRADAIDMLAQHLITRPVFEALFGGYDFAAHNPVAQTMERMLVVLDEHNLDDENHSLEKFYDSVRMRVQGVDTAEGRQKLIVQLYDTFFATAFKKTVDKLGIVYTPVEIVDFILRSADDVLREHFGQGLTDEGVHILDGFAVELPVTSEVQ
;
A
#
# COMPACT_ATOMS: atom_id res chain seq x y z
N GLY A 1 25.84 3.19 -4.95
CA GLY A 1 25.13 2.61 -6.10
C GLY A 1 23.64 2.38 -5.92
N SER A 2 23.12 2.18 -4.70
CA SER A 2 21.71 1.80 -4.55
C SER A 2 20.71 2.97 -4.70
N ARG A 3 21.04 4.15 -4.18
CA ARG A 3 20.13 5.31 -4.17
C ARG A 3 19.79 5.80 -5.58
N ARG A 4 20.79 5.95 -6.44
CA ARG A 4 20.60 6.38 -7.83
C ARG A 4 19.78 5.39 -8.65
N TYR A 5 19.93 4.11 -8.39
CA TYR A 5 19.12 3.05 -9.00
C TYR A 5 17.62 3.21 -8.70
N TRP A 6 17.25 3.52 -7.45
CA TRP A 6 15.86 3.72 -7.06
C TRP A 6 15.27 5.02 -7.63
N GLU A 7 16.08 6.08 -7.74
CA GLU A 7 15.64 7.36 -8.32
C GLU A 7 15.36 7.24 -9.83
N ASP A 8 16.15 6.45 -10.56
CA ASP A 8 15.91 6.19 -11.96
C ASP A 8 14.61 5.40 -12.17
N TRP A 9 14.39 4.35 -11.38
CA TRP A 9 13.14 3.59 -11.40
C TRP A 9 11.91 4.41 -10.99
N ALA A 10 12.04 5.32 -10.04
CA ALA A 10 10.94 6.16 -9.60
C ALA A 10 10.41 7.07 -10.72
N ARG A 11 11.28 7.52 -11.61
CA ARG A 11 10.87 8.29 -12.79
C ARG A 11 10.11 7.44 -13.81
N ASP A 12 10.64 6.28 -14.14
CA ASP A 12 10.00 5.36 -15.08
C ASP A 12 8.60 4.94 -14.58
N ILE A 13 8.46 4.75 -13.26
CA ILE A 13 7.20 4.41 -12.63
C ILE A 13 6.20 5.57 -12.66
N ALA A 14 6.64 6.81 -12.46
CA ALA A 14 5.75 7.96 -12.60
C ALA A 14 5.14 8.05 -14.00
N ASP A 15 5.94 7.75 -15.04
CA ASP A 15 5.48 7.70 -16.43
C ASP A 15 4.50 6.54 -16.67
N ILE A 16 4.76 5.37 -16.08
CA ILE A 16 3.86 4.21 -16.15
C ILE A 16 2.55 4.50 -15.42
N ALA A 17 2.60 5.10 -14.23
CA ALA A 17 1.41 5.51 -13.49
C ALA A 17 0.54 6.46 -14.31
N GLN A 18 1.16 7.44 -15.00
CA GLN A 18 0.43 8.36 -15.85
C GLN A 18 -0.22 7.65 -17.06
N ARG A 19 0.42 6.64 -17.63
CA ARG A 19 -0.19 5.82 -18.69
C ARG A 19 -1.38 5.03 -18.17
N HIS A 20 -1.28 4.40 -16.99
CA HIS A 20 -2.41 3.72 -16.37
C HIS A 20 -3.58 4.67 -16.10
N ILE A 21 -3.32 5.85 -15.55
CA ILE A 21 -4.34 6.89 -15.32
C ILE A 21 -5.06 7.22 -16.63
N THR A 22 -4.31 7.45 -17.71
CA THR A 22 -4.85 7.79 -19.01
C THR A 22 -5.72 6.66 -19.58
N ARG A 23 -5.27 5.40 -19.48
CA ARG A 23 -6.01 4.24 -19.98
C ARG A 23 -7.26 3.95 -19.15
N ILE A 24 -7.17 4.01 -17.82
CA ILE A 24 -8.34 3.83 -16.94
C ILE A 24 -9.37 4.92 -17.23
N THR A 25 -8.94 6.17 -17.36
CA THR A 25 -9.84 7.28 -17.69
C THR A 25 -10.52 7.06 -19.04
N ALA A 26 -9.78 6.67 -20.06
CA ALA A 26 -10.35 6.40 -21.39
C ALA A 26 -11.35 5.23 -21.36
N LEU A 27 -11.07 4.18 -20.58
CA LEU A 27 -11.97 3.05 -20.42
C LEU A 27 -13.28 3.47 -19.75
N LEU A 28 -13.21 4.28 -18.71
CA LEU A 28 -14.39 4.81 -18.01
C LEU A 28 -15.20 5.78 -18.90
N ASP A 29 -14.54 6.61 -19.68
CA ASP A 29 -15.17 7.56 -20.58
C ASP A 29 -15.74 6.87 -21.83
N GLY A 30 -15.31 5.64 -22.13
CA GLY A 30 -15.89 4.79 -23.19
C GLY A 30 -17.31 4.32 -22.93
N GLY A 31 -17.87 4.57 -21.74
CA GLY A 31 -19.29 4.38 -21.42
C GLY A 31 -19.73 2.92 -21.30
N ASN A 32 -18.79 1.96 -21.08
CA ASN A 32 -19.17 0.58 -20.78
C ASN A 32 -19.92 0.50 -19.45
N PRO A 33 -21.21 0.07 -19.44
CA PRO A 33 -22.02 0.10 -18.21
C PRO A 33 -21.45 -0.77 -17.08
N THR A 34 -20.84 -1.90 -17.41
CA THR A 34 -20.24 -2.82 -16.43
C THR A 34 -19.04 -2.17 -15.76
N VAL A 35 -18.13 -1.60 -16.55
CA VAL A 35 -16.94 -0.90 -16.04
C VAL A 35 -17.33 0.29 -15.17
N THR A 36 -18.29 1.09 -15.62
CA THR A 36 -18.77 2.25 -14.87
C THR A 36 -19.41 1.83 -13.54
N ALA A 37 -20.25 0.81 -13.54
CA ALA A 37 -20.91 0.31 -12.33
C ALA A 37 -19.89 -0.24 -11.30
N GLU A 38 -18.89 -0.98 -11.74
CA GLU A 38 -17.82 -1.47 -10.83
C GLU A 38 -16.95 -0.34 -10.32
N PHE A 39 -16.64 0.66 -11.14
CA PHE A 39 -15.90 1.83 -10.67
C PHE A 39 -16.71 2.66 -9.66
N ASP A 40 -18.00 2.82 -9.83
CA ASP A 40 -18.86 3.50 -8.87
C ASP A 40 -18.93 2.76 -7.53
N ARG A 41 -18.96 1.42 -7.54
CA ARG A 41 -18.84 0.60 -6.33
C ARG A 41 -17.49 0.77 -5.67
N PHE A 42 -16.42 0.77 -6.46
CA PHE A 42 -15.05 1.00 -6.00
C PHE A 42 -14.92 2.37 -5.31
N LEU A 43 -15.37 3.44 -5.96
CA LEU A 43 -15.34 4.79 -5.40
C LEU A 43 -16.17 4.90 -4.10
N THR A 44 -17.35 4.28 -4.08
CA THR A 44 -18.20 4.21 -2.88
C THR A 44 -17.50 3.45 -1.75
N GLY A 45 -16.85 2.34 -2.06
CA GLY A 45 -16.06 1.58 -1.09
C GLY A 45 -14.89 2.35 -0.51
N LEU A 46 -14.15 3.09 -1.35
CA LEU A 46 -13.06 3.97 -0.89
C LEU A 46 -13.58 5.07 0.05
N ARG A 47 -14.69 5.71 -0.31
CA ARG A 47 -15.30 6.76 0.53
C ARG A 47 -15.77 6.21 1.85
N GLY A 48 -16.41 5.05 1.87
CA GLY A 48 -16.91 4.44 3.10
C GLY A 48 -15.81 3.94 4.04
N ASN A 49 -14.66 3.55 3.52
CA ASN A 49 -13.58 2.97 4.32
C ASN A 49 -12.42 3.93 4.62
N LEU A 50 -12.23 4.98 3.81
CA LEU A 50 -11.12 5.91 3.96
C LEU A 50 -11.59 7.34 4.23
N ASN A 51 -12.17 8.01 3.21
CA ASN A 51 -12.53 9.41 3.30
C ASN A 51 -13.61 9.77 2.28
N ASP A 52 -14.70 10.40 2.74
CA ASP A 52 -15.81 10.84 1.89
C ASP A 52 -15.40 11.86 0.81
N GLY A 53 -14.31 12.60 1.01
CA GLY A 53 -13.78 13.57 0.08
C GLY A 53 -13.03 13.01 -1.12
N ILE A 54 -12.88 11.68 -1.25
CA ILE A 54 -12.20 11.05 -2.38
C ILE A 54 -12.97 11.35 -3.66
N THR A 55 -12.29 12.01 -4.61
CA THR A 55 -12.84 12.32 -5.93
C THR A 55 -12.66 11.15 -6.90
N ARG A 56 -13.37 11.20 -8.05
CA ARG A 56 -13.15 10.25 -9.16
C ARG A 56 -11.69 10.22 -9.60
N ALA A 57 -11.06 11.37 -9.71
CA ALA A 57 -9.66 11.48 -10.11
C ALA A 57 -8.72 10.85 -9.07
N ASP A 58 -8.98 11.06 -7.77
CA ASP A 58 -8.21 10.42 -6.71
C ASP A 58 -8.34 8.90 -6.74
N ALA A 59 -9.53 8.37 -6.98
CA ALA A 59 -9.76 6.93 -7.08
C ALA A 59 -9.04 6.31 -8.28
N ILE A 60 -9.01 6.99 -9.44
CA ILE A 60 -8.23 6.55 -10.60
C ILE A 60 -6.74 6.56 -10.29
N ASP A 61 -6.23 7.58 -9.64
CA ASP A 61 -4.83 7.71 -9.23
C ASP A 61 -4.43 6.59 -8.26
N MET A 62 -5.24 6.33 -7.23
CA MET A 62 -5.05 5.23 -6.28
C MET A 62 -5.05 3.87 -6.97
N LEU A 63 -5.93 3.65 -7.93
CA LEU A 63 -6.02 2.41 -8.69
C LEU A 63 -4.78 2.18 -9.57
N ALA A 64 -4.32 3.23 -10.25
CA ALA A 64 -3.08 3.18 -11.05
C ALA A 64 -1.85 2.88 -10.17
N GLN A 65 -1.78 3.47 -8.99
CA GLN A 65 -0.71 3.19 -8.02
C GLN A 65 -0.77 1.74 -7.54
N HIS A 66 -1.96 1.23 -7.25
CA HIS A 66 -2.14 -0.14 -6.79
C HIS A 66 -1.70 -1.16 -7.85
N LEU A 67 -2.03 -0.96 -9.12
CA LEU A 67 -1.56 -1.81 -10.23
C LEU A 67 -0.04 -1.95 -10.26
N ILE A 68 0.69 -0.88 -9.99
CA ILE A 68 2.15 -0.88 -10.00
C ILE A 68 2.72 -1.48 -8.71
N THR A 69 2.10 -1.21 -7.56
CA THR A 69 2.66 -1.58 -6.25
C THR A 69 2.28 -2.98 -5.81
N ARG A 70 1.21 -3.56 -6.35
CA ARG A 70 0.73 -4.90 -6.02
C ARG A 70 1.83 -5.97 -6.07
N PRO A 71 2.64 -6.11 -7.15
CA PRO A 71 3.71 -7.11 -7.18
C PRO A 71 4.80 -6.89 -6.13
N VAL A 72 5.02 -5.65 -5.71
CA VAL A 72 5.96 -5.31 -4.63
C VAL A 72 5.42 -5.81 -3.28
N PHE A 73 4.14 -5.55 -2.99
CA PHE A 73 3.50 -6.02 -1.77
C PHE A 73 3.38 -7.54 -1.73
N GLU A 74 3.04 -8.19 -2.85
CA GLU A 74 3.02 -9.64 -2.96
C GLU A 74 4.39 -10.25 -2.66
N ALA A 75 5.47 -9.62 -3.13
CA ALA A 75 6.83 -10.08 -2.84
C ALA A 75 7.22 -9.88 -1.36
N LEU A 76 6.82 -8.77 -0.75
CA LEU A 76 7.14 -8.44 0.65
C LEU A 76 6.37 -9.30 1.65
N PHE A 77 5.10 -9.59 1.35
CA PHE A 77 4.16 -10.25 2.25
C PHE A 77 3.69 -11.60 1.72
N GLY A 78 4.47 -12.23 0.84
CA GLY A 78 4.13 -13.53 0.25
C GLY A 78 3.72 -14.56 1.30
N GLY A 79 2.47 -15.04 1.23
CA GLY A 79 1.86 -15.95 2.19
C GLY A 79 0.89 -15.31 3.17
N TYR A 80 0.78 -13.99 3.23
CA TYR A 80 -0.26 -13.30 3.97
C TYR A 80 -1.37 -12.84 3.01
N ASP A 81 -2.57 -13.37 3.19
CA ASP A 81 -3.73 -12.98 2.38
C ASP A 81 -4.25 -11.61 2.83
N PHE A 82 -3.57 -10.59 2.36
CA PHE A 82 -3.85 -9.19 2.68
C PHE A 82 -5.25 -8.76 2.24
N ALA A 83 -5.67 -9.25 1.07
CA ALA A 83 -6.95 -8.89 0.50
C ALA A 83 -8.13 -9.48 1.31
N ALA A 84 -7.95 -10.64 1.92
CA ALA A 84 -9.02 -11.30 2.69
C ALA A 84 -9.43 -10.51 3.94
N HIS A 85 -8.54 -9.70 4.50
CA HIS A 85 -8.75 -9.02 5.79
C HIS A 85 -8.89 -7.50 5.68
N ASN A 86 -8.70 -6.91 4.50
CA ASN A 86 -8.76 -5.47 4.29
C ASN A 86 -9.89 -5.09 3.31
N PRO A 87 -10.94 -4.36 3.76
CA PRO A 87 -12.06 -3.95 2.91
C PRO A 87 -11.65 -3.10 1.71
N VAL A 88 -10.62 -2.26 1.85
CA VAL A 88 -10.07 -1.44 0.75
C VAL A 88 -9.41 -2.34 -0.28
N ALA A 89 -8.57 -3.30 0.15
CA ALA A 89 -7.93 -4.25 -0.74
C ALA A 89 -8.97 -5.11 -1.49
N GLN A 90 -10.00 -5.60 -0.80
CA GLN A 90 -11.10 -6.34 -1.45
C GLN A 90 -11.82 -5.50 -2.51
N THR A 91 -12.01 -4.21 -2.25
CA THR A 91 -12.64 -3.29 -3.18
C THR A 91 -11.73 -3.04 -4.40
N MET A 92 -10.43 -2.92 -4.17
CA MET A 92 -9.42 -2.82 -5.24
C MET A 92 -9.37 -4.08 -6.10
N GLU A 93 -9.30 -5.27 -5.49
CA GLU A 93 -9.23 -6.55 -6.22
C GLU A 93 -10.41 -6.75 -7.18
N ARG A 94 -11.63 -6.41 -6.77
CA ARG A 94 -12.81 -6.48 -7.66
C ARG A 94 -12.67 -5.59 -8.88
N MET A 95 -12.17 -4.37 -8.69
CA MET A 95 -11.95 -3.45 -9.81
C MET A 95 -10.82 -3.91 -10.72
N LEU A 96 -9.76 -4.53 -10.16
CA LEU A 96 -8.66 -5.10 -10.93
C LEU A 96 -9.13 -6.19 -11.90
N VAL A 97 -10.01 -7.08 -11.47
CA VAL A 97 -10.58 -8.12 -12.35
C VAL A 97 -11.21 -7.50 -13.61
N VAL A 98 -11.95 -6.41 -13.45
CA VAL A 98 -12.55 -5.69 -14.59
C VAL A 98 -11.47 -5.05 -15.47
N LEU A 99 -10.43 -4.51 -14.88
CA LEU A 99 -9.31 -3.90 -15.63
C LEU A 99 -8.47 -4.94 -16.37
N ASP A 100 -8.24 -6.11 -15.79
CA ASP A 100 -7.51 -7.23 -16.39
C ASP A 100 -8.20 -7.72 -17.67
N GLU A 101 -9.54 -7.78 -17.68
CA GLU A 101 -10.33 -8.10 -18.88
C GLU A 101 -10.08 -7.11 -20.04
N HIS A 102 -9.56 -5.93 -19.74
CA HIS A 102 -9.23 -4.88 -20.71
C HIS A 102 -7.72 -4.71 -20.96
N ASN A 103 -6.89 -5.70 -20.58
CA ASN A 103 -5.43 -5.78 -20.82
C ASN A 103 -4.66 -4.56 -20.27
N LEU A 104 -5.02 -4.05 -19.11
CA LEU A 104 -4.32 -2.92 -18.50
C LEU A 104 -2.97 -3.30 -17.87
N ASP A 105 -2.74 -4.59 -17.60
CA ASP A 105 -1.48 -5.08 -17.03
C ASP A 105 -0.28 -5.08 -17.99
N ASP A 106 -0.49 -4.96 -19.28
CA ASP A 106 0.59 -5.00 -20.28
C ASP A 106 1.65 -3.92 -20.08
N GLU A 107 1.31 -2.81 -19.43
CA GLU A 107 2.24 -1.73 -19.14
C GLU A 107 3.31 -2.10 -18.07
N ASN A 108 3.01 -3.08 -17.23
CA ASN A 108 3.91 -3.50 -16.15
C ASN A 108 5.09 -4.35 -16.62
N HIS A 109 5.10 -4.86 -17.85
CA HIS A 109 6.22 -5.64 -18.39
C HIS A 109 7.56 -4.89 -18.35
N SER A 110 7.53 -3.56 -18.47
CA SER A 110 8.75 -2.75 -18.35
C SER A 110 9.33 -2.72 -16.94
N LEU A 111 8.53 -3.08 -15.93
CA LEU A 111 8.92 -3.11 -14.50
C LEU A 111 9.39 -4.48 -14.01
N GLU A 112 9.41 -5.51 -14.85
CA GLU A 112 9.81 -6.88 -14.42
C GLU A 112 11.18 -6.91 -13.74
N LYS A 113 12.17 -6.20 -14.30
CA LYS A 113 13.51 -6.11 -13.68
C LYS A 113 13.49 -5.45 -12.30
N PHE A 114 12.60 -4.48 -12.11
CA PHE A 114 12.39 -3.84 -10.82
C PHE A 114 11.76 -4.83 -9.84
N TYR A 115 10.69 -5.52 -10.21
CA TYR A 115 10.04 -6.53 -9.37
C TYR A 115 10.98 -7.67 -9.01
N ASP A 116 11.79 -8.16 -9.94
CA ASP A 116 12.83 -9.17 -9.68
C ASP A 116 13.87 -8.67 -8.67
N SER A 117 14.28 -7.41 -8.78
CA SER A 117 15.19 -6.80 -7.82
C SER A 117 14.59 -6.71 -6.42
N VAL A 118 13.30 -6.41 -6.31
CA VAL A 118 12.58 -6.41 -5.02
C VAL A 118 12.50 -7.84 -4.47
N ARG A 119 12.07 -8.81 -5.28
CA ARG A 119 11.98 -10.23 -4.89
C ARG A 119 13.31 -10.76 -4.36
N MET A 120 14.42 -10.50 -5.07
CA MET A 120 15.76 -10.93 -4.61
C MET A 120 16.16 -10.32 -3.26
N ARG A 121 15.79 -9.06 -3.02
CA ARG A 121 16.10 -8.40 -1.75
C ARG A 121 15.27 -8.97 -0.61
N VAL A 122 14.00 -9.27 -0.85
CA VAL A 122 13.11 -9.88 0.13
C VAL A 122 13.57 -11.28 0.51
N GLN A 123 13.98 -12.10 -0.47
CA GLN A 123 14.50 -13.46 -0.25
C GLN A 123 15.74 -13.52 0.64
N GLY A 124 16.52 -12.42 0.72
CA GLY A 124 17.67 -12.31 1.61
C GLY A 124 17.35 -11.80 3.01
N VAL A 125 16.07 -11.64 3.36
CA VAL A 125 15.64 -11.02 4.62
C VAL A 125 14.69 -11.94 5.38
N ASP A 126 15.23 -12.67 6.35
CA ASP A 126 14.48 -13.67 7.12
C ASP A 126 13.84 -13.11 8.41
N THR A 127 14.16 -11.86 8.79
CA THR A 127 13.68 -11.26 10.02
C THR A 127 12.59 -10.21 9.77
N ALA A 128 11.63 -10.08 10.69
CA ALA A 128 10.59 -9.05 10.65
C ALA A 128 11.19 -7.62 10.61
N GLU A 129 12.23 -7.38 11.42
CA GLU A 129 12.96 -6.12 11.46
C GLU A 129 13.66 -5.79 10.12
N GLY A 130 14.23 -6.80 9.46
CA GLY A 130 14.82 -6.64 8.13
C GLY A 130 13.77 -6.29 7.07
N ARG A 131 12.60 -6.93 7.10
CA ARG A 131 11.47 -6.61 6.20
C ARG A 131 10.97 -5.18 6.44
N GLN A 132 10.82 -4.77 7.69
CA GLN A 132 10.43 -3.42 8.05
C GLN A 132 11.41 -2.37 7.53
N LYS A 133 12.72 -2.59 7.68
CA LYS A 133 13.75 -1.71 7.11
C LYS A 133 13.66 -1.61 5.58
N LEU A 134 13.35 -2.71 4.92
CA LEU A 134 13.16 -2.73 3.47
C LEU A 134 11.91 -1.94 3.05
N ILE A 135 10.79 -2.07 3.79
CA ILE A 135 9.57 -1.30 3.56
C ILE A 135 9.83 0.20 3.71
N VAL A 136 10.49 0.61 4.79
CA VAL A 136 10.87 2.02 5.02
C VAL A 136 11.76 2.53 3.89
N GLN A 137 12.75 1.76 3.47
CA GLN A 137 13.63 2.13 2.37
C GLN A 137 12.88 2.27 1.03
N LEU A 138 11.95 1.36 0.74
CA LEU A 138 11.10 1.44 -0.44
C LEU A 138 10.17 2.66 -0.37
N TYR A 139 9.60 2.94 0.81
CA TYR A 139 8.76 4.11 1.00
C TYR A 139 9.54 5.41 0.74
N ASP A 140 10.64 5.62 1.44
CA ASP A 140 11.39 6.87 1.39
C ASP A 140 12.02 7.15 0.01
N THR A 141 12.50 6.10 -0.65
CA THR A 141 13.25 6.28 -1.91
C THR A 141 12.41 6.07 -3.15
N PHE A 142 11.34 5.32 -3.05
CA PHE A 142 10.52 4.93 -4.17
C PHE A 142 9.13 5.57 -4.14
N PHE A 143 8.30 5.26 -3.15
CA PHE A 143 6.92 5.76 -3.11
C PHE A 143 6.85 7.27 -2.97
N ALA A 144 7.67 7.87 -2.11
CA ALA A 144 7.71 9.32 -1.91
C ALA A 144 8.11 10.07 -3.20
N THR A 145 8.89 9.44 -4.09
CA THR A 145 9.29 10.03 -5.37
C THR A 145 8.27 9.74 -6.47
N ALA A 146 7.89 8.48 -6.63
CA ALA A 146 6.99 8.04 -7.71
C ALA A 146 5.56 8.58 -7.54
N PHE A 147 5.08 8.67 -6.30
CA PHE A 147 3.71 9.07 -5.96
C PHE A 147 3.65 10.32 -5.08
N LYS A 148 4.54 11.26 -5.34
CA LYS A 148 4.69 12.48 -4.54
C LYS A 148 3.37 13.22 -4.31
N LYS A 149 2.53 13.36 -5.33
CA LYS A 149 1.24 14.05 -5.21
C LYS A 149 0.32 13.39 -4.18
N THR A 150 0.28 12.06 -4.14
CA THR A 150 -0.53 11.30 -3.19
C THR A 150 0.02 11.43 -1.79
N VAL A 151 1.34 11.29 -1.62
CA VAL A 151 2.02 11.45 -0.34
C VAL A 151 1.81 12.84 0.23
N ASP A 152 2.01 13.88 -0.59
CA ASP A 152 1.82 15.29 -0.17
C ASP A 152 0.34 15.57 0.19
N LYS A 153 -0.61 15.03 -0.57
CA LYS A 153 -2.05 15.23 -0.34
C LYS A 153 -2.57 14.52 0.91
N LEU A 154 -2.08 13.31 1.16
CA LEU A 154 -2.50 12.51 2.31
C LEU A 154 -1.73 12.86 3.59
N GLY A 155 -0.66 13.64 3.48
CA GLY A 155 0.18 14.02 4.62
C GLY A 155 0.86 12.83 5.28
N ILE A 156 1.14 11.75 4.51
CA ILE A 156 1.73 10.53 5.04
C ILE A 156 3.17 10.82 5.46
N VAL A 157 3.42 10.74 6.75
CA VAL A 157 4.76 10.81 7.34
C VAL A 157 5.02 9.50 8.06
N TYR A 158 6.10 8.83 7.69
CA TYR A 158 6.50 7.60 8.33
C TYR A 158 7.12 7.90 9.70
N THR A 159 6.55 7.32 10.75
CA THR A 159 7.14 7.44 12.10
C THR A 159 8.42 6.59 12.16
N PRO A 160 9.58 7.17 12.53
CA PRO A 160 10.81 6.40 12.69
C PRO A 160 10.62 5.21 13.64
N VAL A 161 11.23 4.08 13.30
CA VAL A 161 11.06 2.81 14.04
C VAL A 161 11.42 2.95 15.52
N GLU A 162 12.44 3.74 15.81
CA GLU A 162 12.91 4.01 17.17
C GLU A 162 11.83 4.74 18.01
N ILE A 163 11.05 5.60 17.36
CA ILE A 163 9.93 6.31 18.02
C ILE A 163 8.76 5.35 18.23
N VAL A 164 8.43 4.50 17.23
CA VAL A 164 7.41 3.47 17.37
C VAL A 164 7.75 2.51 18.52
N ASP A 165 8.99 2.03 18.56
CA ASP A 165 9.50 1.15 19.61
C ASP A 165 9.39 1.80 21.00
N PHE A 166 9.75 3.07 21.10
CA PHE A 166 9.62 3.84 22.34
C PHE A 166 8.15 3.95 22.78
N ILE A 167 7.23 4.27 21.86
CA ILE A 167 5.80 4.41 22.17
C ILE A 167 5.23 3.07 22.65
N LEU A 168 5.51 1.97 21.93
CA LEU A 168 5.00 0.65 22.27
C LEU A 168 5.54 0.16 23.62
N ARG A 169 6.85 0.29 23.87
CA ARG A 169 7.44 -0.08 25.16
C ARG A 169 6.88 0.76 26.31
N SER A 170 6.75 2.07 26.11
CA SER A 170 6.18 2.95 27.14
C SER A 170 4.73 2.59 27.46
N ALA A 171 3.94 2.25 26.43
CA ALA A 171 2.57 1.81 26.64
C ALA A 171 2.51 0.46 27.37
N ASP A 172 3.37 -0.51 27.00
CA ASP A 172 3.46 -1.81 27.68
C ASP A 172 3.87 -1.67 29.14
N ASP A 173 4.87 -0.83 29.43
CA ASP A 173 5.34 -0.56 30.80
C ASP A 173 4.22 0.04 31.66
N VAL A 174 3.50 1.04 31.15
CA VAL A 174 2.37 1.67 31.85
C VAL A 174 1.23 0.68 32.10
N LEU A 175 0.90 -0.14 31.08
CA LEU A 175 -0.13 -1.16 31.24
C LEU A 175 0.24 -2.19 32.32
N ARG A 176 1.50 -2.66 32.33
CA ARG A 176 1.98 -3.60 33.34
C ARG A 176 1.98 -3.00 34.74
N GLU A 177 2.42 -1.76 34.87
CA GLU A 177 2.49 -1.07 36.16
C GLU A 177 1.11 -0.82 36.78
N HIS A 178 0.14 -0.40 35.97
CA HIS A 178 -1.17 0.04 36.48
C HIS A 178 -2.25 -1.03 36.39
N PHE A 179 -2.15 -1.96 35.44
CA PHE A 179 -3.21 -2.96 35.19
C PHE A 179 -2.70 -4.40 35.26
N GLY A 180 -1.40 -4.62 35.43
CA GLY A 180 -0.81 -5.96 35.50
C GLY A 180 -0.86 -6.75 34.20
N GLN A 181 -1.16 -6.10 33.06
CA GLN A 181 -1.28 -6.70 31.73
C GLN A 181 -0.34 -5.98 30.75
N GLY A 182 0.24 -6.72 29.82
CA GLY A 182 1.03 -6.17 28.72
C GLY A 182 0.21 -6.01 27.44
N LEU A 183 0.76 -5.31 26.43
CA LEU A 183 0.09 -5.09 25.15
C LEU A 183 -0.30 -6.38 24.40
N THR A 184 0.42 -7.47 24.65
CA THR A 184 0.23 -8.78 24.00
C THR A 184 -0.65 -9.74 24.80
N ASP A 185 -1.15 -9.33 25.97
CA ASP A 185 -1.94 -10.20 26.82
C ASP A 185 -3.38 -10.33 26.30
N GLU A 186 -3.98 -11.49 26.54
CA GLU A 186 -5.34 -11.79 26.13
C GLU A 186 -6.34 -10.77 26.72
N GLY A 187 -7.24 -10.26 25.88
CA GLY A 187 -8.26 -9.29 26.27
C GLY A 187 -7.80 -7.84 26.26
N VAL A 188 -6.56 -7.55 25.91
CA VAL A 188 -6.09 -6.18 25.68
C VAL A 188 -6.48 -5.73 24.27
N HIS A 189 -7.25 -4.64 24.18
CA HIS A 189 -7.68 -4.05 22.92
C HIS A 189 -6.91 -2.76 22.66
N ILE A 190 -6.27 -2.67 21.49
CA ILE A 190 -5.52 -1.50 21.07
C ILE A 190 -6.33 -0.75 20.01
N LEU A 191 -6.64 0.52 20.28
CA LEU A 191 -7.25 1.42 19.32
C LEU A 191 -6.24 2.49 18.93
N ASP A 192 -5.81 2.47 17.66
CA ASP A 192 -5.08 3.57 17.05
C ASP A 192 -6.05 4.46 16.25
N GLY A 193 -6.38 5.63 16.79
CA GLY A 193 -7.32 6.57 16.20
C GLY A 193 -6.76 7.34 15.00
N PHE A 194 -5.47 7.17 14.69
CA PHE A 194 -4.75 7.89 13.64
C PHE A 194 -4.04 6.96 12.65
N ALA A 195 -4.24 5.65 12.77
CA ALA A 195 -3.67 4.71 11.82
C ALA A 195 -4.28 4.95 10.44
N VAL A 196 -3.48 5.48 9.53
CA VAL A 196 -3.64 5.10 8.13
C VAL A 196 -3.25 3.63 8.11
N GLU A 197 -4.21 2.75 7.86
CA GLU A 197 -4.03 1.30 7.97
C GLU A 197 -2.85 0.81 7.14
N LEU A 198 -1.68 0.80 7.76
CA LEU A 198 -0.68 -0.19 7.45
C LEU A 198 -0.97 -1.34 8.41
N PRO A 199 -1.14 -2.57 7.92
CA PRO A 199 -1.44 -3.68 8.79
C PRO A 199 -0.32 -3.80 9.81
N VAL A 200 -0.67 -3.57 11.04
CA VAL A 200 0.12 -4.08 12.16
C VAL A 200 -0.08 -5.59 12.10
N THR A 201 0.87 -6.29 11.51
CA THR A 201 0.92 -7.73 11.60
C THR A 201 0.96 -8.09 13.06
N SER A 202 -0.09 -8.76 13.54
CA SER A 202 -0.11 -9.44 14.82
C SER A 202 0.88 -10.62 14.76
N GLU A 203 2.17 -10.32 14.73
CA GLU A 203 3.25 -11.27 14.98
C GLU A 203 4.22 -10.64 15.98
N VAL A 204 3.72 -10.54 17.22
CA VAL A 204 4.59 -10.58 18.38
C VAL A 204 4.25 -11.92 19.08
N GLN A 205 4.86 -12.98 18.63
CA GLN A 205 5.17 -14.17 19.40
C GLN A 205 6.64 -14.18 19.71
#